data_2debf46572255598e4d0a1e27ba76d11
#
_entry.id   2debf46572255598e4d0a1e27ba76d11
#
_cell.length_a   1.000
_cell.length_b   1.000
_cell.length_c   1.000
_cell.angle_alpha   90.00
_cell.angle_beta   90.00
_cell.angle_gamma   90.00
#
_symmetry.space_group_name_H-M   'P 1'
#
loop_
_entity.id
_entity.type
_entity.pdbx_description
1 polymer ?
#
loop_
_entity_poly.entity_id
_entity_poly.type
_entity_poly.pdbx_seq_one_letter_code
_entity_poly.pdbx_strand_id
1 'polypeptide(L)'
;MSHLPLLCRYCRDIAISLLLLLCTSCGELNYYSQAIRGHVEIMKGSRSIEQLLMLDTTPEESKKQLKAVVEIRKFASEILHLPDNNSYKSFTELKRDYVVWNVFAAAEFSTDLLTWCFPITGCLPYRGYFGRNDALDYARQLESEGHDVHVGGVSAYSTLGWFADPVLDTMLGHGMTWAARIIFHELAHQKLYIQNDTELNEAFADTVAMIGVRMWLQSNSQDAEYESFREQLVREADFHALVTEFRERYKVLYARDMPDDEKRRRKEELHRDMYRKYHLLKEFKWGKNTEYDTWFGDNPNNARIGTITTYRDLAPQLEDLYLANGGDIQKFYETMQTLSVCTRDERRKFLADAHAETPNNRSCRH
;
A
#
# COMPACT_ATOMS: atom_id res chain seq x y z
N MET A 1 1.06 -33.38 -57.84
CA MET A 1 1.56 -33.88 -56.51
C MET A 1 2.55 -32.85 -55.93
N SER A 2 2.10 -31.73 -55.34
CA SER A 2 3.01 -30.70 -54.81
C SER A 2 2.44 -29.87 -53.65
N HIS A 3 1.45 -30.35 -52.90
CA HIS A 3 0.86 -29.60 -51.77
C HIS A 3 1.25 -30.13 -50.36
N LEU A 4 2.02 -31.22 -50.27
CA LEU A 4 2.41 -31.86 -49.00
C LEU A 4 3.42 -31.04 -48.18
N PRO A 5 4.41 -30.32 -48.74
CA PRO A 5 5.41 -29.58 -47.95
C PRO A 5 4.86 -28.28 -47.30
N LEU A 6 3.82 -27.68 -47.82
CA LEU A 6 3.19 -26.49 -47.28
C LEU A 6 2.36 -26.80 -46.02
N LEU A 7 1.60 -27.87 -46.02
CA LEU A 7 0.84 -28.30 -44.81
C LEU A 7 1.74 -28.61 -43.63
N CYS A 8 2.91 -29.25 -43.88
CA CYS A 8 3.87 -29.62 -42.85
C CYS A 8 4.53 -28.37 -42.21
N ARG A 9 4.76 -27.29 -43.00
CA ARG A 9 5.24 -26.01 -42.49
C ARG A 9 4.19 -25.32 -41.61
N TYR A 10 2.94 -25.23 -42.04
CA TYR A 10 1.86 -24.65 -41.25
C TYR A 10 1.63 -25.41 -39.92
N CYS A 11 1.63 -26.74 -39.94
CA CYS A 11 1.52 -27.53 -38.70
C CYS A 11 2.70 -27.32 -37.75
N ARG A 12 3.92 -27.18 -38.27
CA ARG A 12 5.10 -26.87 -37.46
C ARG A 12 5.03 -25.46 -36.87
N ASP A 13 4.60 -24.47 -37.64
CA ASP A 13 4.53 -23.07 -37.19
C ASP A 13 3.39 -22.86 -36.17
N ILE A 14 2.28 -23.56 -36.33
CA ILE A 14 1.19 -23.65 -35.33
C ILE A 14 1.69 -24.34 -34.05
N ALA A 15 2.42 -25.44 -34.17
CA ALA A 15 2.97 -26.15 -33.01
C ALA A 15 4.00 -25.32 -32.25
N ILE A 16 4.85 -24.58 -32.95
CA ILE A 16 5.83 -23.64 -32.35
C ILE A 16 5.08 -22.46 -31.67
N SER A 17 4.06 -21.90 -32.32
CA SER A 17 3.25 -20.84 -31.74
C SER A 17 2.47 -21.31 -30.50
N LEU A 18 1.92 -22.54 -30.53
CA LEU A 18 1.27 -23.14 -29.35
C LEU A 18 2.28 -23.44 -28.23
N LEU A 19 3.49 -23.88 -28.57
CA LEU A 19 4.57 -24.10 -27.58
C LEU A 19 5.05 -22.80 -26.95
N LEU A 20 5.18 -21.74 -27.73
CA LEU A 20 5.52 -20.39 -27.22
C LEU A 20 4.40 -19.82 -26.33
N LEU A 21 3.13 -20.02 -26.69
CA LEU A 21 1.99 -19.66 -25.85
C LEU A 21 1.94 -20.46 -24.55
N LEU A 22 2.30 -21.74 -24.56
CA LEU A 22 2.41 -22.58 -23.38
C LEU A 22 3.58 -22.15 -22.46
N CYS A 23 4.71 -21.72 -23.02
CA CYS A 23 5.85 -21.26 -22.24
C CYS A 23 5.59 -19.90 -21.54
N THR A 24 4.89 -18.97 -22.18
CA THR A 24 4.46 -17.71 -21.55
C THR A 24 3.38 -17.92 -20.50
N SER A 25 2.54 -18.97 -20.62
CA SER A 25 1.51 -19.31 -19.64
C SER A 25 2.05 -19.98 -18.36
N CYS A 26 3.22 -20.65 -18.41
CA CYS A 26 3.79 -21.32 -17.25
C CYS A 26 4.17 -20.36 -16.11
N GLY A 27 4.72 -19.18 -16.44
CA GLY A 27 5.09 -18.16 -15.45
C GLY A 27 3.87 -17.56 -14.75
N GLU A 28 2.84 -17.23 -15.51
CA GLU A 28 1.58 -16.71 -14.98
C GLU A 28 0.81 -17.77 -14.16
N LEU A 29 0.77 -19.01 -14.62
CA LEU A 29 0.15 -20.10 -13.89
C LEU A 29 0.83 -20.34 -12.53
N ASN A 30 2.16 -20.30 -12.49
CA ASN A 30 2.93 -20.44 -11.26
C ASN A 30 2.64 -19.28 -10.30
N TYR A 31 2.57 -18.06 -10.83
CA TYR A 31 2.22 -16.86 -10.06
C TYR A 31 0.84 -16.98 -9.38
N TYR A 32 -0.21 -17.32 -10.14
CA TYR A 32 -1.54 -17.49 -9.55
C TYR A 32 -1.60 -18.70 -8.59
N SER A 33 -0.88 -19.77 -8.88
CA SER A 33 -0.79 -20.93 -7.99
C SER A 33 -0.19 -20.57 -6.63
N GLN A 34 0.89 -19.78 -6.57
CA GLN A 34 1.49 -19.32 -5.32
C GLN A 34 0.56 -18.35 -4.59
N ALA A 35 -0.14 -17.46 -5.29
CA ALA A 35 -1.11 -16.54 -4.71
C ALA A 35 -2.28 -17.27 -4.04
N ILE A 36 -2.85 -18.26 -4.73
CA ILE A 36 -3.92 -19.11 -4.17
C ILE A 36 -3.42 -19.90 -2.96
N ARG A 37 -2.23 -20.51 -3.04
CA ARG A 37 -1.66 -21.26 -1.91
C ARG A 37 -1.43 -20.39 -0.69
N GLY A 38 -0.86 -19.20 -0.88
CA GLY A 38 -0.62 -18.25 0.21
C GLY A 38 -1.92 -17.78 0.87
N HIS A 39 -2.95 -17.46 0.07
CA HIS A 39 -4.27 -17.12 0.62
C HIS A 39 -4.88 -18.30 1.40
N VAL A 40 -4.85 -19.50 0.86
CA VAL A 40 -5.37 -20.71 1.53
C VAL A 40 -4.60 -21.01 2.83
N GLU A 41 -3.29 -20.79 2.87
CA GLU A 41 -2.46 -20.91 4.09
C GLU A 41 -2.98 -19.97 5.19
N ILE A 42 -3.18 -18.69 4.87
CA ILE A 42 -3.72 -17.69 5.80
C ILE A 42 -5.08 -18.13 6.34
N MET A 43 -6.01 -18.48 5.45
CA MET A 43 -7.37 -18.84 5.84
C MET A 43 -7.44 -20.13 6.65
N LYS A 44 -6.63 -21.14 6.32
CA LYS A 44 -6.54 -22.39 7.09
C LYS A 44 -5.92 -22.22 8.47
N GLY A 45 -4.98 -21.27 8.63
CA GLY A 45 -4.36 -20.93 9.90
C GLY A 45 -5.27 -20.09 10.81
N SER A 46 -6.37 -19.57 10.27
CA SER A 46 -7.25 -18.63 10.96
C SER A 46 -8.04 -19.31 12.09
N ARG A 47 -7.98 -18.70 13.28
CA ARG A 47 -8.70 -19.14 14.51
C ARG A 47 -9.43 -17.98 15.12
N SER A 48 -10.66 -18.21 15.63
CA SER A 48 -11.41 -17.17 16.35
C SER A 48 -10.59 -16.58 17.50
N ILE A 49 -10.51 -15.25 17.57
CA ILE A 49 -9.83 -14.56 18.67
C ILE A 49 -10.52 -14.89 19.99
N GLU A 50 -11.84 -14.96 20.03
CA GLU A 50 -12.61 -15.29 21.21
C GLU A 50 -12.23 -16.68 21.76
N GLN A 51 -12.12 -17.69 20.86
CA GLN A 51 -11.67 -19.03 21.25
C GLN A 51 -10.22 -19.02 21.77
N LEU A 52 -9.30 -18.27 21.11
CA LEU A 52 -7.92 -18.17 21.54
C LEU A 52 -7.79 -17.54 22.94
N LEU A 53 -8.62 -16.57 23.26
CA LEU A 53 -8.65 -15.93 24.59
C LEU A 53 -9.08 -16.89 25.71
N MET A 54 -9.90 -17.91 25.40
CA MET A 54 -10.37 -18.90 26.35
C MET A 54 -9.39 -20.06 26.57
N LEU A 55 -8.39 -20.23 25.70
CA LEU A 55 -7.42 -21.32 25.79
C LEU A 55 -6.31 -21.00 26.79
N ASP A 56 -6.04 -21.92 27.72
CA ASP A 56 -4.92 -21.82 28.67
C ASP A 56 -3.56 -21.90 27.96
N THR A 57 -3.52 -22.53 26.79
CA THR A 57 -2.29 -22.68 25.99
C THR A 57 -1.91 -21.41 25.22
N THR A 58 -2.77 -20.40 25.15
CA THR A 58 -2.44 -19.12 24.51
C THR A 58 -1.54 -18.30 25.44
N PRO A 59 -0.34 -17.88 25.01
CA PRO A 59 0.55 -17.06 25.82
C PRO A 59 -0.13 -15.76 26.31
N GLU A 60 0.17 -15.33 27.53
CA GLU A 60 -0.46 -14.15 28.13
C GLU A 60 -0.19 -12.86 27.32
N GLU A 61 0.99 -12.69 26.75
CA GLU A 61 1.29 -11.54 25.89
C GLU A 61 0.41 -11.56 24.63
N SER A 62 0.23 -12.73 24.00
CA SER A 62 -0.68 -12.89 22.87
C SER A 62 -2.12 -12.61 23.27
N LYS A 63 -2.56 -13.07 24.45
CA LYS A 63 -3.90 -12.74 24.96
C LYS A 63 -4.10 -11.25 25.16
N LYS A 64 -3.09 -10.54 25.68
CA LYS A 64 -3.12 -9.09 25.85
C LYS A 64 -3.28 -8.38 24.51
N GLN A 65 -2.49 -8.75 23.52
CA GLN A 65 -2.59 -8.18 22.16
C GLN A 65 -3.95 -8.48 21.52
N LEU A 66 -4.43 -9.73 21.62
CA LEU A 66 -5.72 -10.11 21.05
C LEU A 66 -6.91 -9.42 21.74
N LYS A 67 -6.86 -9.16 23.06
CA LYS A 67 -7.86 -8.34 23.76
C LYS A 67 -7.88 -6.91 23.19
N ALA A 68 -6.70 -6.30 23.00
CA ALA A 68 -6.61 -4.98 22.39
C ALA A 68 -7.18 -4.96 20.96
N VAL A 69 -6.95 -6.02 20.16
CA VAL A 69 -7.56 -6.16 18.83
C VAL A 69 -9.09 -6.19 18.90
N VAL A 70 -9.67 -6.92 19.87
CA VAL A 70 -11.14 -6.94 20.08
C VAL A 70 -11.67 -5.54 20.35
N GLU A 71 -10.99 -4.77 21.22
CA GLU A 71 -11.38 -3.38 21.52
C GLU A 71 -11.24 -2.46 20.30
N ILE A 72 -10.14 -2.57 19.54
CA ILE A 72 -9.94 -1.84 18.28
C ILE A 72 -11.06 -2.16 17.28
N ARG A 73 -11.39 -3.45 17.13
CA ARG A 73 -12.43 -3.89 16.20
C ARG A 73 -13.83 -3.40 16.60
N LYS A 74 -14.10 -3.40 17.89
CA LYS A 74 -15.35 -2.85 18.47
C LYS A 74 -15.42 -1.35 18.22
N PHE A 75 -14.34 -0.61 18.51
CA PHE A 75 -14.25 0.83 18.26
C PHE A 75 -14.47 1.16 16.76
N ALA A 76 -13.91 0.35 15.86
CA ALA A 76 -14.11 0.52 14.43
C ALA A 76 -15.58 0.48 14.01
N SER A 77 -16.39 -0.42 14.57
CA SER A 77 -17.80 -0.54 14.21
C SER A 77 -18.71 0.43 14.99
N GLU A 78 -18.50 0.61 16.30
CA GLU A 78 -19.39 1.40 17.13
C GLU A 78 -19.14 2.91 17.01
N ILE A 79 -17.88 3.32 16.91
CA ILE A 79 -17.49 4.73 16.93
C ILE A 79 -17.14 5.25 15.53
N LEU A 80 -16.36 4.48 14.74
CA LEU A 80 -16.00 4.91 13.39
C LEU A 80 -17.04 4.51 12.34
N HIS A 81 -18.10 3.77 12.71
CA HIS A 81 -19.14 3.30 11.80
C HIS A 81 -18.61 2.57 10.56
N LEU A 82 -17.48 1.90 10.74
CA LEU A 82 -16.91 0.99 9.74
C LEU A 82 -17.70 -0.33 9.72
N PRO A 83 -17.63 -1.14 8.66
CA PRO A 83 -18.46 -2.34 8.50
C PRO A 83 -18.32 -3.31 9.68
N ASP A 84 -19.43 -3.70 10.29
CA ASP A 84 -19.46 -4.77 11.30
C ASP A 84 -19.69 -6.13 10.65
N ASN A 85 -18.61 -6.69 10.15
CA ASN A 85 -18.56 -8.01 9.53
C ASN A 85 -17.56 -8.92 10.28
N ASN A 86 -17.21 -10.07 9.70
CA ASN A 86 -16.32 -11.03 10.33
C ASN A 86 -14.81 -10.75 10.10
N SER A 87 -14.44 -9.72 9.32
CA SER A 87 -13.04 -9.35 9.15
C SER A 87 -12.45 -8.87 10.48
N TYR A 88 -11.22 -9.30 10.74
CA TYR A 88 -10.41 -8.98 11.94
C TYR A 88 -11.03 -9.47 13.28
N LYS A 89 -11.90 -10.49 13.23
CA LYS A 89 -12.41 -11.22 14.40
C LYS A 89 -11.72 -12.57 14.61
N SER A 90 -10.79 -12.94 13.72
CA SER A 90 -9.95 -14.11 13.81
C SER A 90 -8.47 -13.73 13.69
N PHE A 91 -7.58 -14.64 14.07
CA PHE A 91 -6.13 -14.43 14.10
C PHE A 91 -5.42 -15.58 13.39
N THR A 92 -4.37 -15.26 12.62
CA THR A 92 -3.47 -16.21 11.98
C THR A 92 -2.02 -15.89 12.33
N GLU A 93 -1.30 -16.86 12.88
CA GLU A 93 0.12 -16.79 13.17
C GLU A 93 0.91 -17.33 11.97
N LEU A 94 1.65 -16.46 11.27
CA LEU A 94 2.43 -16.82 10.08
C LEU A 94 3.87 -17.17 10.42
N LYS A 95 4.41 -16.71 11.55
CA LYS A 95 5.81 -16.90 12.01
C LYS A 95 6.85 -16.42 10.99
N ARG A 96 6.56 -15.30 10.36
CA ARG A 96 7.44 -14.62 9.39
C ARG A 96 7.25 -13.11 9.49
N ASP A 97 8.24 -12.34 9.03
CA ASP A 97 8.25 -10.88 9.22
C ASP A 97 7.17 -10.18 8.38
N TYR A 98 6.83 -10.74 7.21
CA TYR A 98 5.88 -10.15 6.27
C TYR A 98 4.96 -11.20 5.67
N VAL A 99 3.71 -10.80 5.39
CA VAL A 99 2.72 -11.69 4.77
C VAL A 99 2.93 -11.81 3.27
N VAL A 100 3.28 -10.72 2.61
CA VAL A 100 3.51 -10.61 1.15
C VAL A 100 4.79 -9.82 0.89
N TRP A 101 5.49 -10.16 -0.18
CA TRP A 101 6.64 -9.44 -0.71
C TRP A 101 6.25 -8.83 -2.05
N ASN A 102 6.20 -7.50 -2.11
CA ASN A 102 5.91 -6.76 -3.33
C ASN A 102 7.20 -6.46 -4.09
N VAL A 103 7.22 -6.83 -5.37
CA VAL A 103 8.30 -6.51 -6.31
C VAL A 103 7.88 -5.29 -7.10
N PHE A 104 8.68 -4.22 -7.01
CA PHE A 104 8.55 -2.97 -7.76
C PHE A 104 9.70 -2.88 -8.76
N ALA A 105 9.44 -2.35 -9.94
CA ALA A 105 10.50 -2.12 -10.92
C ALA A 105 10.29 -0.80 -11.65
N ALA A 106 11.41 -0.19 -12.06
CA ALA A 106 11.42 1.03 -12.87
C ALA A 106 12.57 0.96 -13.90
N ALA A 107 12.47 1.68 -15.00
CA ALA A 107 13.57 1.80 -15.93
C ALA A 107 14.74 2.61 -15.31
N GLU A 108 15.98 2.39 -15.79
CA GLU A 108 17.18 3.05 -15.28
C GLU A 108 17.08 4.58 -15.19
N PHE A 109 16.35 5.19 -16.13
CA PHE A 109 16.12 6.64 -16.19
C PHE A 109 14.63 6.98 -16.09
N SER A 110 13.91 6.34 -15.15
CA SER A 110 12.53 6.67 -14.81
C SER A 110 12.26 6.37 -13.33
N THR A 111 11.49 7.23 -12.68
CA THR A 111 10.93 6.96 -11.35
C THR A 111 9.48 6.45 -11.42
N ASP A 112 8.95 6.29 -12.65
CA ASP A 112 7.63 5.71 -12.84
C ASP A 112 7.75 4.19 -12.83
N LEU A 113 6.91 3.56 -12.00
CA LEU A 113 6.93 2.11 -11.82
C LEU A 113 6.32 1.38 -13.02
N LEU A 114 6.85 0.21 -13.32
CA LEU A 114 6.17 -0.75 -14.18
C LEU A 114 4.83 -1.13 -13.56
N THR A 115 3.87 -1.45 -14.40
CA THR A 115 2.54 -1.88 -13.96
C THR A 115 2.23 -3.28 -14.46
N TRP A 116 1.60 -4.08 -13.60
CA TRP A 116 1.08 -5.41 -13.90
C TRP A 116 -0.43 -5.41 -13.78
N CYS A 117 -1.12 -5.92 -14.81
CA CYS A 117 -2.58 -5.91 -14.84
C CYS A 117 -3.15 -7.29 -14.51
N PHE A 118 -4.04 -7.34 -13.55
CA PHE A 118 -4.67 -8.55 -13.03
C PHE A 118 -6.18 -8.54 -13.29
N PRO A 119 -6.83 -9.68 -13.49
CA PRO A 119 -8.25 -9.73 -13.86
C PRO A 119 -9.21 -9.13 -12.82
N ILE A 120 -8.87 -9.18 -11.53
CA ILE A 120 -9.74 -8.73 -10.43
C ILE A 120 -9.33 -7.36 -9.90
N THR A 121 -8.03 -7.16 -9.62
CA THR A 121 -7.51 -5.94 -8.97
C THR A 121 -7.16 -4.83 -9.95
N GLY A 122 -7.23 -5.09 -11.27
CA GLY A 122 -6.78 -4.13 -12.28
C GLY A 122 -5.26 -4.04 -12.37
N CYS A 123 -4.74 -2.87 -12.79
CA CYS A 123 -3.31 -2.65 -12.97
C CYS A 123 -2.70 -2.07 -11.70
N LEU A 124 -1.68 -2.76 -11.16
CA LEU A 124 -0.95 -2.38 -9.95
C LEU A 124 0.50 -2.07 -10.28
N PRO A 125 1.15 -1.13 -9.55
CA PRO A 125 2.56 -0.78 -9.74
C PRO A 125 3.52 -1.77 -9.07
N TYR A 126 3.04 -2.95 -8.71
CA TYR A 126 3.83 -4.02 -8.10
C TYR A 126 3.26 -5.41 -8.43
N ARG A 127 4.09 -6.42 -8.19
CA ARG A 127 3.70 -7.82 -8.25
C ARG A 127 3.98 -8.50 -6.91
N GLY A 128 2.92 -9.00 -6.24
CA GLY A 128 2.98 -9.54 -4.89
C GLY A 128 3.26 -11.04 -4.84
N TYR A 129 4.11 -11.48 -3.91
CA TYR A 129 4.46 -12.88 -3.68
C TYR A 129 4.34 -13.23 -2.20
N PHE A 130 3.72 -14.37 -1.88
CA PHE A 130 3.69 -14.88 -0.51
C PHE A 130 5.04 -15.49 -0.09
N GLY A 131 5.82 -16.01 -1.04
CA GLY A 131 7.17 -16.52 -0.83
C GLY A 131 8.24 -15.46 -1.08
N ARG A 132 9.13 -15.21 -0.10
CA ARG A 132 10.26 -14.27 -0.27
C ARG A 132 11.18 -14.69 -1.41
N ASN A 133 11.47 -15.99 -1.53
CA ASN A 133 12.36 -16.49 -2.59
C ASN A 133 11.77 -16.29 -3.98
N ASP A 134 10.46 -16.53 -4.15
CA ASP A 134 9.76 -16.29 -5.42
C ASP A 134 9.83 -14.82 -5.84
N ALA A 135 9.67 -13.90 -4.86
CA ALA A 135 9.82 -12.47 -5.10
C ALA A 135 11.26 -12.09 -5.51
N LEU A 136 12.27 -12.66 -4.85
CA LEU A 136 13.68 -12.40 -5.16
C LEU A 136 14.09 -13.02 -6.51
N ASP A 137 13.53 -14.17 -6.88
CA ASP A 137 13.78 -14.80 -8.19
C ASP A 137 13.24 -13.92 -9.32
N TYR A 138 12.02 -13.41 -9.16
CA TYR A 138 11.43 -12.48 -10.11
C TYR A 138 12.16 -11.13 -10.15
N ALA A 139 12.60 -10.62 -9.02
CA ALA A 139 13.41 -9.41 -8.94
C ALA A 139 14.70 -9.56 -9.75
N ARG A 140 15.45 -10.68 -9.60
CA ARG A 140 16.67 -10.95 -10.37
C ARG A 140 16.42 -11.04 -11.88
N GLN A 141 15.26 -11.56 -12.29
CA GLN A 141 14.88 -11.54 -13.69
C GLN A 141 14.78 -10.11 -14.21
N LEU A 142 14.02 -9.23 -13.54
CA LEU A 142 13.84 -7.83 -13.92
C LEU A 142 15.17 -7.05 -13.90
N GLU A 143 16.05 -7.31 -12.92
CA GLU A 143 17.40 -6.74 -12.88
C GLU A 143 18.23 -7.17 -14.10
N SER A 144 18.12 -8.44 -14.53
CA SER A 144 18.80 -8.93 -15.73
C SER A 144 18.27 -8.29 -17.03
N GLU A 145 17.05 -7.77 -17.00
CA GLU A 145 16.42 -7.00 -18.09
C GLU A 145 16.79 -5.50 -18.05
N GLY A 146 17.62 -5.08 -17.07
CA GLY A 146 18.13 -3.70 -16.94
C GLY A 146 17.22 -2.75 -16.15
N HIS A 147 16.33 -3.26 -15.34
CA HIS A 147 15.49 -2.46 -14.46
C HIS A 147 16.12 -2.22 -13.08
N ASP A 148 15.87 -1.05 -12.50
CA ASP A 148 16.01 -0.83 -11.07
C ASP A 148 14.86 -1.60 -10.37
N VAL A 149 15.18 -2.44 -9.38
CA VAL A 149 14.19 -3.28 -8.69
C VAL A 149 14.24 -3.06 -7.18
N HIS A 150 13.07 -3.05 -6.55
CA HIS A 150 12.91 -3.02 -5.10
C HIS A 150 11.94 -4.11 -4.65
N VAL A 151 12.32 -4.88 -3.62
CA VAL A 151 11.46 -5.87 -2.99
C VAL A 151 11.10 -5.37 -1.59
N GLY A 152 9.83 -5.03 -1.38
CA GLY A 152 9.30 -4.54 -0.11
C GLY A 152 8.41 -5.56 0.57
N GLY A 153 8.60 -5.77 1.88
CA GLY A 153 7.71 -6.61 2.69
C GLY A 153 6.46 -5.85 3.12
N VAL A 154 5.32 -6.53 3.16
CA VAL A 154 4.02 -6.00 3.58
C VAL A 154 3.51 -6.77 4.78
N SER A 155 3.11 -6.06 5.83
CA SER A 155 2.66 -6.65 7.10
C SER A 155 1.17 -7.01 7.11
N ALA A 156 0.38 -6.46 6.19
CA ALA A 156 -1.06 -6.69 6.08
C ALA A 156 -1.42 -7.28 4.72
N TYR A 157 -2.51 -8.04 4.70
CA TYR A 157 -3.12 -8.59 3.51
C TYR A 157 -4.63 -8.48 3.64
N SER A 158 -5.28 -7.90 2.66
CA SER A 158 -6.74 -7.74 2.64
C SER A 158 -7.33 -8.25 1.34
N THR A 159 -8.52 -8.81 1.46
CA THR A 159 -9.33 -9.23 0.31
C THR A 159 -10.44 -8.23 -0.02
N LEU A 160 -10.36 -7.01 0.50
CA LEU A 160 -11.37 -5.95 0.35
C LEU A 160 -12.79 -6.42 0.77
N GLY A 161 -12.86 -7.32 1.75
CA GLY A 161 -14.13 -7.85 2.27
C GLY A 161 -14.73 -9.01 1.47
N TRP A 162 -14.05 -9.54 0.44
CA TRP A 162 -14.49 -10.76 -0.25
C TRP A 162 -14.45 -11.98 0.67
N PHE A 163 -13.53 -11.97 1.64
CA PHE A 163 -13.42 -12.97 2.70
C PHE A 163 -13.35 -12.27 4.05
N ALA A 164 -13.53 -13.04 5.12
CA ALA A 164 -13.32 -12.58 6.49
C ALA A 164 -11.82 -12.57 6.80
N ASP A 165 -11.13 -11.48 6.47
CA ASP A 165 -9.69 -11.36 6.64
C ASP A 165 -9.30 -11.47 8.12
N PRO A 166 -8.33 -12.33 8.51
CA PRO A 166 -7.85 -12.44 9.88
C PRO A 166 -6.87 -11.30 10.22
N VAL A 167 -6.72 -11.02 11.50
CA VAL A 167 -5.54 -10.30 12.01
C VAL A 167 -4.34 -11.23 11.89
N LEU A 168 -3.21 -10.71 11.43
CA LEU A 168 -1.97 -11.44 11.28
C LEU A 168 -0.98 -11.03 12.37
N ASP A 169 -0.12 -11.96 12.82
CA ASP A 169 0.98 -11.66 13.75
C ASP A 169 1.91 -10.57 13.19
N THR A 170 2.11 -10.53 11.88
CA THR A 170 2.86 -9.47 11.18
C THR A 170 2.29 -8.06 11.38
N MET A 171 0.98 -7.92 11.64
CA MET A 171 0.34 -6.64 11.92
C MET A 171 0.57 -6.18 13.38
N LEU A 172 0.81 -7.11 14.30
CA LEU A 172 0.94 -6.85 15.74
C LEU A 172 2.38 -6.49 16.15
N GLY A 173 3.38 -6.81 15.33
CA GLY A 173 4.79 -6.64 15.64
C GLY A 173 5.25 -5.19 15.85
N HIS A 174 4.50 -4.20 15.35
CA HIS A 174 4.81 -2.77 15.45
C HIS A 174 3.97 -2.03 16.50
N GLY A 175 3.26 -2.76 17.38
CA GLY A 175 2.44 -2.21 18.44
C GLY A 175 0.97 -1.98 18.07
N MET A 176 0.14 -1.69 19.08
CA MET A 176 -1.32 -1.63 18.91
C MET A 176 -1.81 -0.41 18.15
N THR A 177 -1.11 0.72 18.21
CA THR A 177 -1.41 1.91 17.41
C THR A 177 -1.27 1.62 15.91
N TRP A 178 -0.23 0.88 15.54
CA TRP A 178 -0.01 0.41 14.17
C TRP A 178 -1.09 -0.59 13.73
N ALA A 179 -1.41 -1.56 14.59
CA ALA A 179 -2.48 -2.53 14.33
C ALA A 179 -3.84 -1.85 14.14
N ALA A 180 -4.17 -0.85 14.98
CA ALA A 180 -5.39 -0.06 14.85
C ALA A 180 -5.43 0.68 13.51
N ARG A 181 -4.31 1.33 13.12
CA ARG A 181 -4.19 2.02 11.83
C ARG A 181 -4.49 1.08 10.67
N ILE A 182 -3.88 -0.12 10.65
CA ILE A 182 -4.11 -1.11 9.59
C ILE A 182 -5.58 -1.56 9.59
N ILE A 183 -6.14 -1.95 10.73
CA ILE A 183 -7.53 -2.44 10.81
C ILE A 183 -8.52 -1.38 10.33
N PHE A 184 -8.35 -0.12 10.73
CA PHE A 184 -9.22 0.97 10.29
C PHE A 184 -9.07 1.26 8.81
N HIS A 185 -7.84 1.24 8.27
CA HIS A 185 -7.54 1.42 6.85
C HIS A 185 -8.24 0.36 5.99
N GLU A 186 -8.05 -0.91 6.31
CA GLU A 186 -8.62 -2.00 5.54
C GLU A 186 -10.16 -2.07 5.64
N LEU A 187 -10.72 -1.73 6.80
CA LEU A 187 -12.17 -1.62 6.95
C LEU A 187 -12.73 -0.39 6.22
N ALA A 188 -11.95 0.68 6.06
CA ALA A 188 -12.36 1.84 5.28
C ALA A 188 -12.50 1.49 3.79
N HIS A 189 -11.62 0.66 3.23
CA HIS A 189 -11.78 0.12 1.88
C HIS A 189 -13.08 -0.69 1.71
N GLN A 190 -13.52 -1.38 2.75
CA GLN A 190 -14.81 -2.09 2.74
C GLN A 190 -16.02 -1.15 2.93
N LYS A 191 -15.81 0.05 3.46
CA LYS A 191 -16.84 1.10 3.60
C LYS A 191 -17.10 1.82 2.30
N LEU A 192 -16.02 2.17 1.58
CA LEU A 192 -16.08 2.87 0.30
C LEU A 192 -14.91 2.42 -0.58
N TYR A 193 -15.23 1.98 -1.79
CA TYR A 193 -14.26 1.67 -2.83
C TYR A 193 -14.76 2.18 -4.18
N ILE A 194 -13.98 3.04 -4.82
CA ILE A 194 -14.29 3.64 -6.12
C ILE A 194 -13.45 2.96 -7.19
N GLN A 195 -14.13 2.29 -8.12
CA GLN A 195 -13.45 1.55 -9.18
C GLN A 195 -12.57 2.49 -10.05
N ASN A 196 -11.36 2.05 -10.35
CA ASN A 196 -10.38 2.78 -11.15
C ASN A 196 -9.90 4.13 -10.56
N ASP A 197 -10.02 4.32 -9.24
CA ASP A 197 -9.49 5.50 -8.54
C ASP A 197 -8.69 5.10 -7.30
N THR A 198 -7.63 4.31 -7.52
CA THR A 198 -6.76 3.79 -6.44
C THR A 198 -6.23 4.91 -5.56
N GLU A 199 -5.82 6.03 -6.15
CA GLU A 199 -5.29 7.19 -5.43
C GLU A 199 -6.29 7.74 -4.39
N LEU A 200 -7.56 7.89 -4.76
CA LEU A 200 -8.59 8.35 -3.83
C LEU A 200 -8.97 7.27 -2.80
N ASN A 201 -8.99 6.00 -3.20
CA ASN A 201 -9.28 4.90 -2.28
C ASN A 201 -8.23 4.80 -1.17
N GLU A 202 -6.95 4.88 -1.52
CA GLU A 202 -5.86 4.86 -0.54
C GLU A 202 -5.88 6.11 0.35
N ALA A 203 -6.04 7.30 -0.25
CA ALA A 203 -6.13 8.54 0.53
C ALA A 203 -7.33 8.54 1.49
N PHE A 204 -8.48 8.02 1.06
CA PHE A 204 -9.66 7.86 1.91
C PHE A 204 -9.40 6.91 3.07
N ALA A 205 -8.86 5.73 2.77
CA ALA A 205 -8.58 4.72 3.79
C ALA A 205 -7.54 5.22 4.81
N ASP A 206 -6.47 5.86 4.35
CA ASP A 206 -5.47 6.49 5.22
C ASP A 206 -6.09 7.59 6.08
N THR A 207 -6.90 8.49 5.50
CA THR A 207 -7.57 9.58 6.25
C THR A 207 -8.47 9.01 7.35
N VAL A 208 -9.30 8.00 7.04
CA VAL A 208 -10.16 7.32 8.02
C VAL A 208 -9.32 6.65 9.11
N ALA A 209 -8.24 5.97 8.74
CA ALA A 209 -7.34 5.31 9.69
C ALA A 209 -6.69 6.33 10.65
N MET A 210 -6.23 7.47 10.13
CA MET A 210 -5.62 8.52 10.93
C MET A 210 -6.57 9.18 11.91
N ILE A 211 -7.79 9.52 11.45
CA ILE A 211 -8.87 10.03 12.28
C ILE A 211 -9.21 8.99 13.36
N GLY A 212 -9.37 7.73 12.96
CA GLY A 212 -9.72 6.63 13.84
C GLY A 212 -8.69 6.39 14.94
N VAL A 213 -7.40 6.34 14.60
CA VAL A 213 -6.33 6.18 15.60
C VAL A 213 -6.30 7.35 16.58
N ARG A 214 -6.42 8.59 16.08
CA ARG A 214 -6.51 9.78 16.94
C ARG A 214 -7.67 9.67 17.94
N MET A 215 -8.87 9.37 17.47
CA MET A 215 -10.05 9.22 18.32
C MET A 215 -9.91 8.05 19.32
N TRP A 216 -9.33 6.94 18.87
CA TRP A 216 -9.12 5.74 19.71
C TRP A 216 -8.13 6.00 20.84
N LEU A 217 -6.99 6.62 20.58
CA LEU A 217 -5.99 6.98 21.58
C LEU A 217 -6.56 7.98 22.60
N GLN A 218 -7.26 9.01 22.14
CA GLN A 218 -7.90 10.00 23.00
C GLN A 218 -8.99 9.40 23.90
N SER A 219 -9.83 8.49 23.36
CA SER A 219 -10.89 7.85 24.14
C SER A 219 -10.36 6.90 25.23
N ASN A 220 -9.12 6.39 25.07
CA ASN A 220 -8.47 5.52 26.03
C ASN A 220 -7.51 6.26 26.96
N SER A 221 -7.49 7.61 26.94
CA SER A 221 -6.59 8.46 27.75
C SER A 221 -5.10 8.09 27.56
N GLN A 222 -4.73 7.73 26.33
CA GLN A 222 -3.37 7.37 25.94
C GLN A 222 -2.62 8.60 25.37
N ASP A 223 -2.45 9.62 26.19
CA ASP A 223 -1.91 10.91 25.74
C ASP A 223 -0.44 10.79 25.26
N ALA A 224 0.38 9.96 25.91
CA ALA A 224 1.77 9.75 25.53
C ALA A 224 1.88 9.03 24.17
N GLU A 225 1.07 8.00 23.94
CA GLU A 225 0.97 7.29 22.67
C GLU A 225 0.44 8.21 21.57
N TYR A 226 -0.50 9.10 21.91
CA TYR A 226 -1.03 10.08 20.97
C TYR A 226 0.04 11.09 20.52
N GLU A 227 0.84 11.62 21.45
CA GLU A 227 1.96 12.53 21.11
C GLU A 227 3.03 11.79 20.28
N SER A 228 3.38 10.56 20.64
CA SER A 228 4.31 9.74 19.85
C SER A 228 3.79 9.50 18.42
N PHE A 229 2.49 9.21 18.29
CA PHE A 229 1.84 9.06 16.99
C PHE A 229 1.87 10.37 16.18
N ARG A 230 1.58 11.51 16.80
CA ARG A 230 1.69 12.82 16.14
C ARG A 230 3.10 13.10 15.62
N GLU A 231 4.12 12.84 16.44
CA GLU A 231 5.52 12.99 16.02
C GLU A 231 5.87 12.08 14.84
N GLN A 232 5.37 10.82 14.86
CA GLN A 232 5.55 9.90 13.74
C GLN A 232 4.92 10.45 12.46
N LEU A 233 3.71 11.02 12.53
CA LEU A 233 3.04 11.61 11.38
C LEU A 233 3.81 12.79 10.78
N VAL A 234 4.40 13.63 11.63
CA VAL A 234 5.26 14.74 11.17
C VAL A 234 6.48 14.19 10.44
N ARG A 235 7.15 13.16 10.99
CA ARG A 235 8.29 12.54 10.33
C ARG A 235 7.90 11.88 8.99
N GLU A 236 6.77 11.21 8.96
CA GLU A 236 6.23 10.58 7.76
C GLU A 236 5.92 11.63 6.68
N ALA A 237 5.32 12.76 7.03
CA ALA A 237 5.05 13.87 6.11
C ALA A 237 6.36 14.48 5.55
N ASP A 238 7.34 14.74 6.41
CA ASP A 238 8.64 15.26 6.01
C ASP A 238 9.40 14.29 5.09
N PHE A 239 9.36 12.99 5.39
CA PHE A 239 9.95 11.94 4.56
C PHE A 239 9.32 11.92 3.17
N HIS A 240 7.99 11.93 3.08
CA HIS A 240 7.27 11.98 1.83
C HIS A 240 7.60 13.24 1.03
N ALA A 241 7.60 14.41 1.68
CA ALA A 241 7.95 15.67 1.03
C ALA A 241 9.37 15.64 0.47
N LEU A 242 10.34 15.12 1.25
CA LEU A 242 11.72 14.97 0.81
C LEU A 242 11.83 14.06 -0.42
N VAL A 243 11.25 12.87 -0.38
CA VAL A 243 11.36 11.91 -1.49
C VAL A 243 10.63 12.43 -2.74
N THR A 244 9.46 13.06 -2.58
CA THR A 244 8.72 13.68 -3.68
C THR A 244 9.53 14.80 -4.35
N GLU A 245 10.16 15.69 -3.57
CA GLU A 245 11.06 16.72 -4.13
C GLU A 245 12.15 16.09 -5.01
N PHE A 246 12.81 15.05 -4.51
CA PHE A 246 13.89 14.41 -5.27
C PHE A 246 13.37 13.62 -6.46
N ARG A 247 12.20 12.99 -6.37
CA ARG A 247 11.55 12.33 -7.49
C ARG A 247 11.33 13.29 -8.66
N GLU A 248 10.87 14.51 -8.40
CA GLU A 248 10.71 15.53 -9.44
C GLU A 248 12.08 15.97 -10.01
N ARG A 249 13.10 16.11 -9.17
CA ARG A 249 14.48 16.41 -9.63
C ARG A 249 15.04 15.31 -10.53
N TYR A 250 14.78 14.02 -10.21
CA TYR A 250 15.14 12.88 -11.07
C TYR A 250 14.39 12.93 -12.40
N LYS A 251 13.08 13.19 -12.41
CA LYS A 251 12.31 13.35 -13.66
C LYS A 251 12.90 14.43 -14.56
N VAL A 252 13.23 15.60 -13.99
CA VAL A 252 13.87 16.70 -14.71
C VAL A 252 15.22 16.27 -15.26
N LEU A 253 16.04 15.53 -14.50
CA LEU A 253 17.33 15.02 -14.95
C LEU A 253 17.16 14.05 -16.14
N TYR A 254 16.24 13.09 -16.01
CA TYR A 254 16.07 12.03 -17.00
C TYR A 254 15.49 12.54 -18.33
N ALA A 255 14.69 13.62 -18.29
CA ALA A 255 14.15 14.28 -19.48
C ALA A 255 15.20 15.08 -20.28
N ARG A 256 16.41 15.31 -19.74
CA ARG A 256 17.45 16.06 -20.44
C ARG A 256 18.07 15.23 -21.55
N ASP A 257 18.33 15.88 -22.68
CA ASP A 257 19.11 15.31 -23.78
C ASP A 257 20.62 15.40 -23.41
N MET A 258 21.17 14.27 -22.92
CA MET A 258 22.59 14.14 -22.55
C MET A 258 23.01 12.66 -22.57
N PRO A 259 24.32 12.36 -22.69
CA PRO A 259 24.83 10.99 -22.62
C PRO A 259 24.42 10.26 -21.33
N ASP A 260 24.15 8.96 -21.43
CA ASP A 260 23.71 8.14 -20.30
C ASP A 260 24.71 8.12 -19.13
N ASP A 261 26.02 8.11 -19.44
CA ASP A 261 27.07 8.17 -18.40
C ASP A 261 27.01 9.49 -17.60
N GLU A 262 26.67 10.60 -18.27
CA GLU A 262 26.48 11.88 -17.60
C GLU A 262 25.19 11.85 -16.75
N LYS A 263 24.10 11.22 -17.24
CA LYS A 263 22.87 11.00 -16.45
C LYS A 263 23.17 10.19 -15.18
N ARG A 264 23.93 9.08 -15.30
CA ARG A 264 24.32 8.24 -14.15
C ARG A 264 25.12 9.04 -13.12
N ARG A 265 26.10 9.80 -13.54
CA ARG A 265 26.89 10.66 -12.65
C ARG A 265 26.01 11.66 -11.90
N ARG A 266 25.10 12.33 -12.59
CA ARG A 266 24.17 13.30 -11.98
C ARG A 266 23.11 12.62 -11.10
N LYS A 267 22.68 11.41 -11.43
CA LYS A 267 21.84 10.57 -10.58
C LYS A 267 22.49 10.34 -9.23
N GLU A 268 23.78 10.00 -9.20
CA GLU A 268 24.54 9.82 -7.95
C GLU A 268 24.71 11.12 -7.16
N GLU A 269 24.88 12.28 -7.84
CA GLU A 269 24.92 13.58 -7.18
C GLU A 269 23.59 13.90 -6.48
N LEU A 270 22.47 13.69 -7.16
CA LEU A 270 21.14 13.84 -6.57
C LEU A 270 20.93 12.92 -5.37
N HIS A 271 21.43 11.69 -5.45
CA HIS A 271 21.38 10.71 -4.36
C HIS A 271 22.10 11.23 -3.11
N ARG A 272 23.34 11.72 -3.26
CA ARG A 272 24.10 12.32 -2.16
C ARG A 272 23.41 13.55 -1.59
N ASP A 273 22.75 14.36 -2.43
CA ASP A 273 21.97 15.52 -1.99
C ASP A 273 20.76 15.12 -1.16
N MET A 274 20.02 14.09 -1.60
CA MET A 274 18.87 13.55 -0.88
C MET A 274 19.29 13.02 0.50
N TYR A 275 20.37 12.23 0.54
CA TYR A 275 20.92 11.70 1.78
C TYR A 275 21.35 12.80 2.75
N ARG A 276 21.99 13.88 2.26
CA ARG A 276 22.33 15.04 3.09
C ARG A 276 21.10 15.72 3.68
N LYS A 277 20.06 15.93 2.88
CA LYS A 277 18.80 16.52 3.38
C LYS A 277 18.13 15.64 4.41
N TYR A 278 18.12 14.32 4.20
CA TYR A 278 17.64 13.37 5.19
C TYR A 278 18.38 13.53 6.53
N HIS A 279 19.72 13.58 6.50
CA HIS A 279 20.51 13.78 7.72
C HIS A 279 20.21 15.10 8.44
N LEU A 280 19.95 16.17 7.70
CA LEU A 280 19.55 17.44 8.30
C LEU A 280 18.18 17.33 9.01
N LEU A 281 17.19 16.66 8.38
CA LEU A 281 15.91 16.39 9.03
C LEU A 281 16.09 15.53 10.29
N LYS A 282 16.84 14.45 10.20
CA LYS A 282 17.12 13.54 11.32
C LYS A 282 17.79 14.27 12.50
N GLU A 283 18.84 15.04 12.26
CA GLU A 283 19.61 15.71 13.32
C GLU A 283 18.89 16.90 13.93
N PHE A 284 18.21 17.73 13.13
CA PHE A 284 17.69 19.01 13.58
C PHE A 284 16.17 19.04 13.81
N LYS A 285 15.42 18.09 13.25
CA LYS A 285 13.96 18.09 13.36
C LYS A 285 13.39 16.82 14.02
N TRP A 286 14.00 15.65 13.81
CA TRP A 286 13.44 14.37 14.25
C TRP A 286 14.08 13.81 15.53
N GLY A 287 14.86 14.62 16.26
CA GLY A 287 15.46 14.19 17.52
C GLY A 287 16.37 12.96 17.38
N LYS A 288 17.06 12.81 16.22
CA LYS A 288 17.91 11.68 15.85
C LYS A 288 17.15 10.35 15.68
N ASN A 289 15.86 10.41 15.38
CA ASN A 289 15.07 9.22 15.10
C ASN A 289 15.64 8.43 13.91
N THR A 290 15.66 7.11 13.99
CA THR A 290 16.32 6.19 13.02
C THR A 290 15.33 5.45 12.13
N GLU A 291 14.06 5.80 12.16
CA GLU A 291 12.96 5.11 11.45
C GLU A 291 13.24 4.91 9.95
N TYR A 292 13.87 5.91 9.31
CA TYR A 292 14.16 5.88 7.87
C TYR A 292 15.63 5.56 7.53
N ASP A 293 16.48 5.20 8.51
CA ASP A 293 17.90 4.92 8.27
C ASP A 293 18.09 3.80 7.23
N THR A 294 17.33 2.71 7.35
CA THR A 294 17.39 1.59 6.40
C THR A 294 16.91 2.00 5.01
N TRP A 295 15.90 2.87 4.93
CA TRP A 295 15.39 3.32 3.64
C TRP A 295 16.45 4.11 2.86
N PHE A 296 17.19 4.99 3.51
CA PHE A 296 18.24 5.79 2.88
C PHE A 296 19.59 5.05 2.78
N GLY A 297 19.91 4.16 3.74
CA GLY A 297 21.20 3.49 3.84
C GLY A 297 21.46 2.46 2.74
N ASP A 298 20.40 1.86 2.19
CA ASP A 298 20.49 0.87 1.10
C ASP A 298 20.58 1.51 -0.29
N ASN A 299 20.89 2.80 -0.38
CA ASN A 299 21.02 3.54 -1.63
C ASN A 299 19.76 3.40 -2.51
N PRO A 300 18.64 4.08 -2.19
CA PRO A 300 17.35 3.85 -2.83
C PRO A 300 17.42 4.11 -4.34
N ASN A 301 17.15 3.07 -5.13
CA ASN A 301 17.09 3.12 -6.58
C ASN A 301 15.76 3.71 -7.07
N ASN A 302 15.58 3.86 -8.39
CA ASN A 302 14.35 4.45 -8.96
C ASN A 302 13.09 3.69 -8.57
N ALA A 303 13.14 2.36 -8.51
CA ALA A 303 11.99 1.56 -8.09
C ALA A 303 11.60 1.88 -6.64
N ARG A 304 12.57 1.97 -5.72
CA ARG A 304 12.32 2.31 -4.33
C ARG A 304 11.81 3.75 -4.15
N ILE A 305 12.35 4.70 -4.90
CA ILE A 305 11.84 6.08 -4.94
C ILE A 305 10.42 6.10 -5.50
N GLY A 306 10.13 5.31 -6.53
CA GLY A 306 8.82 5.19 -7.15
C GLY A 306 7.73 4.61 -6.22
N THR A 307 8.11 3.83 -5.18
CA THR A 307 7.13 3.33 -4.20
C THR A 307 6.52 4.44 -3.35
N ILE A 308 7.24 5.54 -3.18
CA ILE A 308 6.73 6.71 -2.49
C ILE A 308 5.85 7.47 -3.49
N THR A 309 4.65 6.97 -3.63
CA THR A 309 3.67 7.53 -4.57
C THR A 309 2.99 8.75 -3.98
N THR A 310 2.53 9.59 -4.87
CA THR A 310 1.70 10.78 -4.63
C THR A 310 0.29 10.46 -4.09
N TYR A 311 0.02 9.22 -3.61
CA TYR A 311 -1.30 8.88 -3.04
C TYR A 311 -1.71 9.76 -1.86
N ARG A 312 -0.73 10.46 -1.24
CA ARG A 312 -0.99 11.39 -0.15
C ARG A 312 -1.32 12.82 -0.57
N ASP A 313 -1.25 13.14 -1.85
CA ASP A 313 -1.60 14.49 -2.32
C ASP A 313 -3.07 14.84 -2.01
N LEU A 314 -3.94 13.83 -1.87
CA LEU A 314 -5.34 14.00 -1.51
C LEU A 314 -5.62 13.92 0.00
N ALA A 315 -4.73 13.38 0.81
CA ALA A 315 -4.99 13.19 2.24
C ALA A 315 -5.24 14.52 2.98
N PRO A 316 -4.49 15.61 2.75
CA PRO A 316 -4.80 16.92 3.34
C PRO A 316 -6.18 17.44 2.94
N GLN A 317 -6.56 17.28 1.66
CA GLN A 317 -7.86 17.71 1.15
C GLN A 317 -9.01 16.92 1.78
N LEU A 318 -8.80 15.63 2.04
CA LEU A 318 -9.79 14.78 2.71
C LEU A 318 -9.87 15.07 4.22
N GLU A 319 -8.76 15.44 4.86
CA GLU A 319 -8.77 15.89 6.25
C GLU A 319 -9.53 17.23 6.38
N ASP A 320 -9.30 18.18 5.48
CA ASP A 320 -10.05 19.43 5.44
C ASP A 320 -11.54 19.19 5.17
N LEU A 321 -11.88 18.25 4.29
CA LEU A 321 -13.26 17.85 4.06
C LEU A 321 -13.92 17.25 5.32
N TYR A 322 -13.20 16.43 6.08
CA TYR A 322 -13.67 15.92 7.36
C TYR A 322 -13.92 17.06 8.36
N LEU A 323 -13.00 18.00 8.47
CA LEU A 323 -13.15 19.17 9.35
C LEU A 323 -14.31 20.07 8.91
N ALA A 324 -14.48 20.28 7.60
CA ALA A 324 -15.60 21.02 7.03
C ALA A 324 -16.97 20.36 7.30
N ASN A 325 -17.01 19.05 7.47
CA ASN A 325 -18.17 18.31 7.94
C ASN A 325 -18.36 18.39 9.48
N GLY A 326 -17.65 19.28 10.15
CA GLY A 326 -17.72 19.48 11.59
C GLY A 326 -17.01 18.43 12.43
N GLY A 327 -16.09 17.65 11.82
CA GLY A 327 -15.43 16.52 12.46
C GLY A 327 -16.37 15.32 12.69
N ASP A 328 -17.46 15.27 11.97
CA ASP A 328 -18.46 14.19 12.00
C ASP A 328 -18.10 13.15 10.94
N ILE A 329 -17.69 11.95 11.38
CA ILE A 329 -17.22 10.88 10.49
C ILE A 329 -18.35 10.35 9.60
N GLN A 330 -19.60 10.36 10.05
CA GLN A 330 -20.74 9.90 9.24
C GLN A 330 -21.03 10.88 8.10
N LYS A 331 -21.04 12.19 8.38
CA LYS A 331 -21.21 13.22 7.34
C LYS A 331 -20.07 13.17 6.33
N PHE A 332 -18.85 12.92 6.80
CA PHE A 332 -17.70 12.70 5.91
C PHE A 332 -17.95 11.52 4.98
N TYR A 333 -18.43 10.37 5.46
CA TYR A 333 -18.78 9.23 4.63
C TYR A 333 -19.91 9.53 3.64
N GLU A 334 -20.96 10.25 4.05
CA GLU A 334 -22.04 10.67 3.17
C GLU A 334 -21.54 11.55 2.02
N THR A 335 -20.64 12.49 2.32
CA THR A 335 -20.01 13.34 1.32
C THR A 335 -19.17 12.49 0.36
N MET A 336 -18.35 11.57 0.87
CA MET A 336 -17.53 10.69 0.04
C MET A 336 -18.38 9.74 -0.81
N GLN A 337 -19.52 9.25 -0.27
CA GLN A 337 -20.47 8.44 -1.04
C GLN A 337 -21.10 9.25 -2.19
N THR A 338 -21.41 10.52 -1.96
CA THR A 338 -21.88 11.42 -3.04
C THR A 338 -20.82 11.62 -4.10
N LEU A 339 -19.55 11.78 -3.73
CA LEU A 339 -18.44 11.91 -4.64
C LEU A 339 -18.16 10.62 -5.43
N SER A 340 -18.51 9.45 -4.90
CA SER A 340 -18.21 8.16 -5.54
C SER A 340 -18.88 8.00 -6.93
N VAL A 341 -20.01 8.64 -7.15
CA VAL A 341 -20.75 8.59 -8.43
C VAL A 341 -20.31 9.66 -9.43
N CYS A 342 -19.42 10.58 -9.04
CA CYS A 342 -18.87 11.63 -9.92
C CYS A 342 -17.75 11.08 -10.79
N THR A 343 -17.42 11.78 -11.87
CA THR A 343 -16.21 11.51 -12.65
C THR A 343 -14.95 11.81 -11.84
N ARG A 344 -13.81 11.26 -12.25
CA ARG A 344 -12.53 11.52 -11.57
C ARG A 344 -12.18 13.01 -11.53
N ASP A 345 -12.38 13.73 -12.63
CA ASP A 345 -12.07 15.16 -12.72
C ASP A 345 -12.97 16.01 -11.81
N GLU A 346 -14.26 15.67 -11.73
CA GLU A 346 -15.19 16.33 -10.81
C GLU A 346 -14.80 16.10 -9.36
N ARG A 347 -14.42 14.89 -8.99
CA ARG A 347 -13.91 14.59 -7.64
C ARG A 347 -12.67 15.40 -7.28
N ARG A 348 -11.67 15.45 -8.18
CA ARG A 348 -10.43 16.21 -7.97
C ARG A 348 -10.72 17.70 -7.82
N LYS A 349 -11.60 18.24 -8.68
CA LYS A 349 -12.04 19.64 -8.58
C LYS A 349 -12.74 19.93 -7.27
N PHE A 350 -13.70 19.07 -6.86
CA PHE A 350 -14.42 19.24 -5.60
C PHE A 350 -13.47 19.28 -4.41
N LEU A 351 -12.53 18.35 -4.34
CA LEU A 351 -11.54 18.26 -3.25
C LEU A 351 -10.59 19.46 -3.23
N ALA A 352 -10.16 19.95 -4.40
CA ALA A 352 -9.33 21.14 -4.50
C ALA A 352 -10.09 22.40 -4.04
N ASP A 353 -11.35 22.54 -4.43
CA ASP A 353 -12.21 23.67 -4.02
C ASP A 353 -12.51 23.62 -2.51
N ALA A 354 -12.70 22.43 -1.93
CA ALA A 354 -12.93 22.25 -0.49
C ALA A 354 -11.69 22.59 0.37
N HIS A 355 -10.50 22.37 -0.18
CA HIS A 355 -9.24 22.76 0.46
C HIS A 355 -8.98 24.29 0.40
N ALA A 356 -9.48 24.97 -0.63
CA ALA A 356 -9.26 26.40 -0.85
C ALA A 356 -10.27 27.31 -0.15
N GLU A 357 -11.50 26.85 0.10
CA GLU A 357 -12.59 27.67 0.65
C GLU A 357 -13.54 26.85 1.55
N THR A 358 -14.18 27.53 2.51
CA THR A 358 -15.30 26.97 3.31
C THR A 358 -16.37 26.36 2.39
N PRO A 359 -16.85 25.14 2.64
CA PRO A 359 -17.67 24.39 1.70
C PRO A 359 -19.04 25.05 1.48
N ASN A 360 -19.23 25.57 0.31
CA ASN A 360 -20.56 25.83 -0.23
C ASN A 360 -21.13 24.53 -0.82
N ASN A 361 -22.36 24.23 -0.43
CA ASN A 361 -23.19 23.09 -0.79
C ASN A 361 -23.15 22.75 -2.30
N ARG A 362 -22.11 22.03 -2.77
CA ARG A 362 -21.93 21.67 -4.18
C ARG A 362 -22.00 20.15 -4.30
N SER A 363 -23.13 19.67 -4.80
CA SER A 363 -23.25 18.30 -5.31
C SER A 363 -22.74 18.25 -6.77
N CYS A 364 -22.23 17.08 -7.21
CA CYS A 364 -22.03 16.83 -8.63
C CYS A 364 -23.35 17.10 -9.35
N ARG A 365 -23.33 17.96 -10.34
CA ARG A 365 -24.51 18.21 -11.17
C ARG A 365 -24.66 17.01 -12.12
N HIS A 366 -25.78 16.31 -12.00
CA HIS A 366 -26.26 15.36 -13.01
C HIS A 366 -26.70 16.09 -14.27
#